data_e7850cd8c09ba13dbea0098566e4de65
#
_entry.id   e7850cd8c09ba13dbea0098566e4de65
#
_cell.length_a   1.000
_cell.length_b   1.000
_cell.length_c   1.000
_cell.angle_alpha   90.00
_cell.angle_beta   90.00
_cell.angle_gamma   90.00
#
_symmetry.space_group_name_H-M   'P 1'
#
loop_
_entity.id
_entity.type
_entity.pdbx_description
1 polymer ?
#
loop_
_entity_poly.entity_id
_entity_poly.type
_entity_poly.pdbx_seq_one_letter_code
_entity_poly.pdbx_strand_id
1 'polypeptide(L)'
;MKIKNITAREIFDSRGNPTVECEMIFENIPYPFRGMVPSGASTGKFEALELRDLDTNRMSGKGVLKAVSNVNKLIKPKILDKSFADFREFDQLLIDLDGTDNKSNYGANAILSLSLAYYKAWSYANFGAIFLSQGLDNLIIPVPMLNVINLSLIHIWRCRRKRMG
;
A
#
# COMPACT_ATOMS: atom_id res chain seq x y z
N MET A 1 18.85 -7.10 5.34
CA MET A 1 18.02 -8.32 5.35
C MET A 1 17.86 -8.83 3.94
N LYS A 2 18.17 -10.11 3.67
CA LYS A 2 18.04 -10.70 2.34
C LYS A 2 16.61 -11.16 2.09
N ILE A 3 16.04 -10.76 0.96
CA ILE A 3 14.69 -11.12 0.55
C ILE A 3 14.71 -12.53 -0.05
N LYS A 4 13.96 -13.46 0.55
CA LYS A 4 13.95 -14.90 0.17
C LYS A 4 12.77 -15.25 -0.73
N ASN A 5 11.63 -14.62 -0.51
CA ASN A 5 10.46 -14.80 -1.37
C ASN A 5 9.54 -13.58 -1.31
N ILE A 6 8.78 -13.38 -2.39
CA ILE A 6 7.77 -12.35 -2.52
C ILE A 6 6.57 -12.98 -3.20
N THR A 7 5.37 -12.73 -2.67
CA THR A 7 4.12 -13.16 -3.26
C THR A 7 3.08 -12.07 -3.10
N ALA A 8 2.59 -11.55 -4.19
CA ALA A 8 1.46 -10.62 -4.18
C ALA A 8 0.16 -11.34 -4.54
N ARG A 9 -0.94 -10.89 -3.95
CA ARG A 9 -2.29 -11.38 -4.22
C ARG A 9 -3.31 -10.25 -4.17
N GLU A 10 -4.43 -10.46 -4.84
CA GLU A 10 -5.58 -9.61 -4.69
C GLU A 10 -6.34 -10.02 -3.42
N ILE A 11 -6.70 -9.06 -2.61
CA ILE A 11 -7.56 -9.22 -1.42
C ILE A 11 -8.69 -8.18 -1.47
N PHE A 12 -9.62 -8.22 -0.53
CA PHE A 12 -10.69 -7.23 -0.41
C PHE A 12 -10.47 -6.31 0.79
N ASP A 13 -10.72 -5.03 0.58
CA ASP A 13 -10.75 -4.04 1.65
C ASP A 13 -12.03 -4.13 2.49
N SER A 14 -12.16 -3.29 3.52
CA SER A 14 -13.35 -3.26 4.40
C SER A 14 -14.66 -2.85 3.69
N ARG A 15 -14.57 -2.34 2.46
CA ARG A 15 -15.71 -1.96 1.61
C ARG A 15 -16.02 -2.99 0.53
N GLY A 16 -15.27 -4.12 0.51
CA GLY A 16 -15.39 -5.15 -0.51
C GLY A 16 -14.76 -4.77 -1.86
N ASN A 17 -13.92 -3.74 -1.94
CA ASN A 17 -13.19 -3.43 -3.16
C ASN A 17 -11.88 -4.22 -3.22
N PRO A 18 -11.49 -4.72 -4.42
CA PRO A 18 -10.21 -5.36 -4.60
C PRO A 18 -9.04 -4.43 -4.27
N THR A 19 -8.03 -4.97 -3.58
CA THR A 19 -6.76 -4.29 -3.32
C THR A 19 -5.59 -5.27 -3.34
N VAL A 20 -4.35 -4.75 -3.26
CA VAL A 20 -3.13 -5.54 -3.32
C VAL A 20 -2.62 -5.83 -1.92
N GLU A 21 -2.34 -7.10 -1.64
CA GLU A 21 -1.49 -7.54 -0.53
C GLU A 21 -0.19 -8.10 -1.10
N CYS A 22 0.94 -7.70 -0.54
CA CYS A 22 2.23 -8.32 -0.76
C CYS A 22 2.73 -8.99 0.52
N GLU A 23 3.15 -10.24 0.39
CA GLU A 23 3.81 -11.01 1.45
C GLU A 23 5.28 -11.18 1.09
N MET A 24 6.18 -10.82 2.02
CA MET A 24 7.62 -10.96 1.87
C MET A 24 8.19 -11.86 2.96
N ILE A 25 9.06 -12.78 2.55
CA ILE A 25 9.82 -13.68 3.43
C ILE A 25 11.29 -13.29 3.36
N PHE A 26 11.94 -13.22 4.50
CA PHE A 26 13.34 -12.84 4.64
C PHE A 26 14.17 -14.00 5.18
N GLU A 27 15.47 -13.99 4.85
CA GLU A 27 16.43 -14.93 5.45
C GLU A 27 16.56 -14.66 6.95
N ASN A 28 16.58 -15.73 7.74
CA ASN A 28 16.70 -15.66 9.21
C ASN A 28 15.53 -15.04 9.97
N ILE A 29 14.37 -14.81 9.32
CA ILE A 29 13.15 -14.42 10.01
C ILE A 29 12.08 -15.49 9.76
N PRO A 30 11.49 -16.09 10.83
CA PRO A 30 10.67 -17.31 10.68
C PRO A 30 9.25 -17.06 10.16
N TYR A 31 8.81 -15.82 10.01
CA TYR A 31 7.46 -15.46 9.56
C TYR A 31 7.46 -14.41 8.47
N PRO A 32 6.41 -14.39 7.64
CA PRO A 32 6.28 -13.41 6.57
C PRO A 32 5.81 -12.05 7.10
N PHE A 33 6.18 -10.98 6.38
CA PHE A 33 5.63 -9.64 6.58
C PHE A 33 4.70 -9.27 5.43
N ARG A 34 3.59 -8.65 5.78
CA ARG A 34 2.54 -8.31 4.82
C ARG A 34 2.33 -6.79 4.72
N GLY A 35 2.32 -6.32 3.48
CA GLY A 35 1.90 -4.98 3.13
C GLY A 35 0.56 -5.02 2.39
N MET A 36 -0.48 -4.47 3.00
CA MET A 36 -1.81 -4.32 2.40
C MET A 36 -2.02 -2.85 2.06
N VAL A 37 -2.49 -2.56 0.87
CA VAL A 37 -2.66 -1.19 0.40
C VAL A 37 -4.11 -0.76 0.55
N PRO A 38 -4.41 0.27 1.37
CA PRO A 38 -5.75 0.80 1.44
C PRO A 38 -6.10 1.54 0.15
N SER A 39 -7.34 1.40 -0.31
CA SER A 39 -7.86 2.16 -1.45
C SER A 39 -8.54 3.43 -0.98
N GLY A 40 -8.19 4.58 -1.59
CA GLY A 40 -8.86 5.85 -1.36
C GLY A 40 -10.27 5.89 -1.92
N ALA A 41 -11.14 6.74 -1.36
CA ALA A 41 -12.49 6.96 -1.89
C ALA A 41 -12.54 8.06 -2.96
N SER A 42 -11.54 8.93 -2.99
CA SER A 42 -11.39 10.04 -3.94
C SER A 42 -9.93 10.12 -4.38
N THR A 43 -9.70 10.63 -5.58
CA THR A 43 -8.35 10.81 -6.14
C THR A 43 -8.04 12.30 -6.22
N GLY A 44 -6.85 12.70 -5.74
CA GLY A 44 -6.30 14.04 -5.87
C GLY A 44 -5.57 14.21 -7.21
N LYS A 45 -5.45 15.45 -7.68
CA LYS A 45 -4.77 15.79 -8.95
C LYS A 45 -3.29 15.33 -8.99
N PHE A 46 -2.63 15.31 -7.83
CA PHE A 46 -1.21 14.98 -7.69
C PHE A 46 -0.98 13.61 -7.04
N GLU A 47 -2.03 12.80 -6.94
CA GLU A 47 -1.95 11.47 -6.35
C GLU A 47 -1.30 10.48 -7.33
N ALA A 48 -0.50 9.56 -6.80
CA ALA A 48 0.09 8.50 -7.60
C ALA A 48 -0.99 7.55 -8.13
N LEU A 49 -0.77 6.97 -9.30
CA LEU A 49 -1.76 6.17 -10.00
C LEU A 49 -1.97 4.81 -9.32
N GLU A 50 -3.16 4.57 -8.81
CA GLU A 50 -3.61 3.24 -8.42
C GLU A 50 -3.95 2.43 -9.70
N LEU A 51 -3.19 1.38 -9.97
CA LEU A 51 -3.39 0.56 -11.17
C LEU A 51 -4.59 -0.37 -10.99
N ARG A 52 -5.63 -0.17 -11.81
CA ARG A 52 -6.83 -0.98 -11.90
C ARG A 52 -6.89 -1.74 -13.23
N ASP A 53 -7.55 -2.91 -13.22
CA ASP A 53 -7.67 -3.75 -14.42
C ASP A 53 -8.56 -3.15 -15.50
N LEU A 54 -9.57 -2.37 -15.10
CA LEU A 54 -10.59 -1.74 -15.95
C LEU A 54 -11.44 -2.75 -16.74
N ASP A 55 -11.42 -4.02 -16.37
CA ASP A 55 -12.30 -5.06 -16.91
C ASP A 55 -13.67 -4.98 -16.23
N THR A 56 -14.64 -4.45 -16.93
CA THR A 56 -16.02 -4.26 -16.42
C THR A 56 -16.74 -5.58 -16.10
N ASN A 57 -16.32 -6.70 -16.71
CA ASN A 57 -16.87 -8.02 -16.44
C ASN A 57 -16.38 -8.61 -15.10
N ARG A 58 -15.32 -8.01 -14.54
CA ARG A 58 -14.74 -8.44 -13.26
C ARG A 58 -14.67 -7.28 -12.28
N MET A 59 -15.35 -7.45 -11.12
CA MET A 59 -15.34 -6.46 -10.01
C MET A 59 -15.68 -5.03 -10.48
N SER A 60 -16.54 -4.89 -11.49
CA SER A 60 -16.92 -3.60 -12.08
C SER A 60 -15.70 -2.74 -12.50
N GLY A 61 -14.67 -3.37 -13.04
CA GLY A 61 -13.44 -2.70 -13.48
C GLY A 61 -12.42 -2.40 -12.36
N LYS A 62 -12.76 -2.69 -11.09
CA LYS A 62 -11.91 -2.37 -9.93
C LYS A 62 -10.84 -3.43 -9.61
N GLY A 63 -10.74 -4.52 -10.37
CA GLY A 63 -9.73 -5.55 -10.17
C GLY A 63 -8.31 -5.01 -10.16
N VAL A 64 -7.38 -5.71 -9.51
CA VAL A 64 -5.96 -5.32 -9.37
C VAL A 64 -4.99 -6.41 -9.80
N LEU A 65 -5.44 -7.35 -10.64
CA LEU A 65 -4.60 -8.46 -11.10
C LEU A 65 -3.39 -8.00 -11.92
N LYS A 66 -3.49 -6.88 -12.65
CA LYS A 66 -2.34 -6.27 -13.35
C LYS A 66 -1.27 -5.84 -12.35
N ALA A 67 -1.65 -5.14 -11.28
CA ALA A 67 -0.72 -4.73 -10.24
C ALA A 67 -0.09 -5.95 -9.52
N VAL A 68 -0.89 -6.97 -9.20
CA VAL A 68 -0.41 -8.24 -8.65
C VAL A 68 0.59 -8.92 -9.60
N SER A 69 0.28 -8.96 -10.89
CA SER A 69 1.19 -9.50 -11.92
C SER A 69 2.49 -8.70 -12.00
N ASN A 70 2.42 -7.37 -11.91
CA ASN A 70 3.61 -6.51 -11.91
C ASN A 70 4.54 -6.85 -10.74
N VAL A 71 4.00 -7.03 -9.54
CA VAL A 71 4.81 -7.47 -8.39
C VAL A 71 5.43 -8.84 -8.63
N ASN A 72 4.62 -9.84 -8.99
CA ASN A 72 5.09 -11.22 -9.05
C ASN A 72 6.02 -11.50 -10.24
N LYS A 73 5.80 -10.85 -11.39
CA LYS A 73 6.51 -11.16 -12.64
C LYS A 73 7.57 -10.14 -13.01
N LEU A 74 7.36 -8.86 -12.70
CA LEU A 74 8.24 -7.79 -13.16
C LEU A 74 9.17 -7.26 -12.06
N ILE A 75 8.66 -7.06 -10.83
CA ILE A 75 9.44 -6.48 -9.74
C ILE A 75 10.20 -7.59 -8.98
N LYS A 76 9.52 -8.67 -8.60
CA LYS A 76 10.10 -9.78 -7.84
C LYS A 76 11.46 -10.26 -8.38
N PRO A 77 11.64 -10.56 -9.69
CA PRO A 77 12.93 -11.03 -10.21
C PRO A 77 14.06 -10.01 -10.04
N LYS A 78 13.73 -8.72 -9.94
CA LYS A 78 14.71 -7.64 -9.83
C LYS A 78 15.18 -7.40 -8.40
N ILE A 79 14.41 -7.82 -7.40
CA ILE A 79 14.68 -7.55 -5.97
C ILE A 79 14.89 -8.82 -5.13
N LEU A 80 14.56 -9.99 -5.67
CA LEU A 80 14.79 -11.28 -5.01
C LEU A 80 16.28 -11.48 -4.73
N ASP A 81 16.60 -12.13 -3.61
CA ASP A 81 17.97 -12.39 -3.13
C ASP A 81 18.81 -11.14 -2.84
N LYS A 82 18.28 -9.93 -2.97
CA LYS A 82 18.95 -8.69 -2.61
C LYS A 82 18.79 -8.36 -1.13
N SER A 83 19.76 -7.60 -0.63
CA SER A 83 19.77 -6.99 0.70
C SER A 83 19.93 -5.49 0.55
N PHE A 84 19.26 -4.73 1.42
CA PHE A 84 19.32 -3.28 1.45
C PHE A 84 19.74 -2.82 2.85
N ALA A 85 20.44 -1.67 2.92
CA ALA A 85 20.91 -1.12 4.18
C ALA A 85 19.72 -0.68 5.06
N ASP A 86 18.77 0.02 4.45
CA ASP A 86 17.55 0.45 5.13
C ASP A 86 16.32 0.39 4.19
N PHE A 87 15.15 0.79 4.71
CA PHE A 87 13.91 0.82 3.94
C PHE A 87 13.90 1.92 2.88
N ARG A 88 14.66 3.02 3.07
CA ARG A 88 14.71 4.14 2.11
C ARG A 88 15.44 3.74 0.84
N GLU A 89 16.51 2.97 0.98
CA GLU A 89 17.23 2.41 -0.18
C GLU A 89 16.31 1.47 -0.98
N PHE A 90 15.52 0.65 -0.29
CA PHE A 90 14.54 -0.20 -0.92
C PHE A 90 13.43 0.59 -1.65
N ASP A 91 12.88 1.60 -0.99
CA ASP A 91 11.85 2.47 -1.58
C ASP A 91 12.40 3.24 -2.80
N GLN A 92 13.64 3.75 -2.72
CA GLN A 92 14.27 4.43 -3.84
C GLN A 92 14.43 3.49 -5.05
N LEU A 93 14.87 2.25 -4.81
CA LEU A 93 14.93 1.26 -5.88
C LEU A 93 13.57 1.02 -6.54
N LEU A 94 12.49 0.93 -5.77
CA LEU A 94 11.14 0.74 -6.33
C LEU A 94 10.71 1.94 -7.18
N ILE A 95 11.03 3.16 -6.75
CA ILE A 95 10.77 4.40 -7.49
C ILE A 95 11.55 4.41 -8.81
N ASP A 96 12.83 4.10 -8.75
CA ASP A 96 13.71 4.06 -9.93
C ASP A 96 13.30 2.97 -10.93
N LEU A 97 12.82 1.83 -10.44
CA LEU A 97 12.31 0.74 -11.27
C LEU A 97 11.02 1.11 -12.01
N ASP A 98 10.15 1.91 -11.40
CA ASP A 98 8.95 2.44 -12.06
C ASP A 98 9.31 3.53 -13.06
N GLY A 99 10.19 4.46 -12.69
CA GLY A 99 10.73 5.50 -13.54
C GLY A 99 9.74 6.59 -13.95
N THR A 100 8.51 6.60 -13.38
CA THR A 100 7.50 7.62 -13.64
C THR A 100 7.17 8.43 -12.38
N ASP A 101 6.83 9.70 -12.54
CA ASP A 101 6.50 10.58 -11.42
C ASP A 101 5.30 10.08 -10.62
N ASN A 102 4.30 9.56 -11.31
CA ASN A 102 3.02 9.12 -10.72
C ASN A 102 2.91 7.60 -10.53
N LYS A 103 3.99 6.83 -10.67
CA LYS A 103 4.03 5.37 -10.49
C LYS A 103 3.13 4.61 -11.48
N SER A 104 2.99 5.13 -12.72
CA SER A 104 2.05 4.57 -13.70
C SER A 104 2.50 3.28 -14.38
N ASN A 105 3.80 2.94 -14.35
CA ASN A 105 4.31 1.71 -14.97
C ASN A 105 3.92 0.46 -14.19
N TYR A 106 4.14 0.44 -12.89
CA TYR A 106 3.82 -0.72 -12.04
C TYR A 106 2.55 -0.54 -11.23
N GLY A 107 2.13 0.70 -10.99
CA GLY A 107 1.03 1.07 -10.13
C GLY A 107 1.48 1.39 -8.70
N ALA A 108 0.97 2.50 -8.16
CA ALA A 108 1.28 2.92 -6.79
C ALA A 108 0.88 1.85 -5.76
N ASN A 109 -0.22 1.12 -5.99
CA ASN A 109 -0.67 0.02 -5.15
C ASN A 109 0.33 -1.16 -5.15
N ALA A 110 0.93 -1.52 -6.29
CA ALA A 110 1.98 -2.54 -6.35
C ALA A 110 3.23 -2.10 -5.56
N ILE A 111 3.71 -0.89 -5.79
CA ILE A 111 4.92 -0.34 -5.15
C ILE A 111 4.71 -0.21 -3.64
N LEU A 112 3.60 0.38 -3.21
CA LEU A 112 3.31 0.62 -1.80
C LEU A 112 3.14 -0.70 -1.02
N SER A 113 2.58 -1.75 -1.63
CA SER A 113 2.45 -3.05 -0.97
C SER A 113 3.81 -3.67 -0.61
N LEU A 114 4.79 -3.51 -1.48
CA LEU A 114 6.18 -3.95 -1.25
C LEU A 114 6.87 -3.09 -0.20
N SER A 115 6.79 -1.77 -0.33
CA SER A 115 7.37 -0.81 0.62
C SER A 115 6.88 -1.06 2.05
N LEU A 116 5.56 -1.21 2.24
CA LEU A 116 4.97 -1.50 3.55
C LEU A 116 5.43 -2.85 4.13
N ALA A 117 5.52 -3.89 3.30
CA ALA A 117 5.99 -5.20 3.75
C ALA A 117 7.46 -5.15 4.18
N TYR A 118 8.30 -4.47 3.37
CA TYR A 118 9.73 -4.32 3.67
C TYR A 118 9.95 -3.46 4.92
N TYR A 119 9.27 -2.33 5.04
CA TYR A 119 9.37 -1.45 6.22
C TYR A 119 9.02 -2.19 7.52
N LYS A 120 7.96 -2.99 7.52
CA LYS A 120 7.57 -3.81 8.68
C LYS A 120 8.67 -4.81 9.07
N ALA A 121 9.26 -5.47 8.09
CA ALA A 121 10.36 -6.41 8.31
C ALA A 121 11.62 -5.73 8.85
N TRP A 122 11.99 -4.60 8.23
CA TRP A 122 13.14 -3.80 8.64
C TRP A 122 12.97 -3.26 10.07
N SER A 123 11.80 -2.73 10.37
CA SER A 123 11.47 -2.22 11.72
C SER A 123 11.53 -3.35 12.76
N TYR A 124 10.97 -4.50 12.44
CA TYR A 124 11.05 -5.66 13.32
C TYR A 124 12.49 -6.12 13.56
N ALA A 125 13.29 -6.21 12.51
CA ALA A 125 14.68 -6.69 12.62
C ALA A 125 15.57 -5.74 13.44
N ASN A 126 15.31 -4.44 13.41
CA ASN A 126 16.13 -3.44 14.10
C ASN A 126 15.61 -3.07 15.49
N PHE A 127 14.29 -3.13 15.72
CA PHE A 127 13.66 -2.61 16.93
C PHE A 127 12.71 -3.60 17.61
N GLY A 128 12.49 -4.78 17.06
CA GLY A 128 11.56 -5.78 17.58
C GLY A 128 10.07 -5.49 17.30
N ALA A 129 9.71 -4.25 17.00
CA ALA A 129 8.33 -3.87 16.65
C ALA A 129 8.29 -2.59 15.82
N ILE A 130 7.23 -2.43 15.00
CA ILE A 130 7.10 -1.30 14.07
C ILE A 130 7.11 0.05 14.78
N PHE A 131 6.38 0.17 15.89
CA PHE A 131 6.28 1.43 16.62
C PHE A 131 7.58 1.84 17.31
N LEU A 132 8.48 0.91 17.61
CA LEU A 132 9.77 1.19 18.24
C LEU A 132 10.74 1.91 17.30
N SER A 133 10.53 1.81 15.98
CA SER A 133 11.34 2.52 14.98
C SER A 133 11.16 4.05 15.01
N GLN A 134 10.12 4.52 15.67
CA GLN A 134 9.83 5.96 15.81
C GLN A 134 10.57 6.63 16.97
N GLY A 135 11.36 5.86 17.74
CA GLY A 135 12.02 6.32 18.97
C GLY A 135 11.11 6.19 20.20
N LEU A 136 11.68 5.69 21.30
CA LEU A 136 10.91 5.41 22.53
C LEU A 136 10.88 6.57 23.53
N ASP A 137 11.73 7.59 23.36
CA ASP A 137 12.01 8.56 24.38
C ASP A 137 10.82 9.45 24.75
N ASN A 138 9.76 9.48 23.92
CA ASN A 138 8.55 10.24 24.20
C ASN A 138 7.31 9.62 23.53
N LEU A 139 6.97 8.38 23.86
CA LEU A 139 5.71 7.79 23.41
C LEU A 139 4.52 8.46 24.10
N ILE A 140 3.87 9.37 23.41
CA ILE A 140 2.62 9.99 23.84
C ILE A 140 1.47 9.31 23.09
N ILE A 141 0.47 8.83 23.81
CA ILE A 141 -0.76 8.34 23.19
C ILE A 141 -1.41 9.54 22.48
N PRO A 142 -1.54 9.51 21.14
CA PRO A 142 -2.12 10.64 20.43
C PRO A 142 -3.58 10.86 20.83
N VAL A 143 -3.97 12.12 20.90
CA VAL A 143 -5.39 12.47 21.08
C VAL A 143 -6.15 11.95 19.84
N PRO A 144 -7.20 11.12 20.00
CA PRO A 144 -7.96 10.62 18.86
C PRO A 144 -8.59 11.76 18.08
N MET A 145 -8.27 11.85 16.78
CA MET A 145 -8.95 12.74 15.86
C MET A 145 -10.03 11.95 15.12
N LEU A 146 -11.29 12.37 15.29
CA LEU A 146 -12.43 11.74 14.64
C LEU A 146 -13.04 12.69 13.62
N ASN A 147 -13.30 12.20 12.42
CA ASN A 147 -14.08 12.94 11.45
C ASN A 147 -15.57 12.82 11.81
N VAL A 148 -16.06 13.74 12.66
CA VAL A 148 -17.44 13.74 13.15
C VAL A 148 -18.40 14.33 12.11
N ILE A 149 -17.91 15.27 11.29
CA ILE A 149 -18.70 15.93 10.24
C ILE A 149 -17.99 15.73 8.90
N ASN A 150 -18.55 14.89 8.07
CA ASN A 150 -18.05 14.68 6.71
C ASN A 150 -18.62 15.73 5.78
N LEU A 151 -17.90 16.84 5.59
CA LEU A 151 -18.28 17.97 4.76
C LEU A 151 -17.98 17.68 3.28
N SER A 152 -18.59 16.64 2.70
CA SER A 152 -18.64 16.56 1.24
C SER A 152 -19.77 17.44 0.71
N LEU A 153 -19.56 18.13 -0.41
CA LEU A 153 -20.59 18.91 -1.08
C LEU A 153 -21.86 18.10 -1.38
N ILE A 154 -21.74 16.80 -1.57
CA ILE A 154 -22.83 15.85 -1.75
C ILE A 154 -23.71 15.74 -0.49
N HIS A 155 -23.16 15.84 0.72
CA HIS A 155 -23.93 15.81 1.97
C HIS A 155 -24.70 17.11 2.19
N ILE A 156 -24.15 18.25 1.83
CA ILE A 156 -24.83 19.56 1.88
C ILE A 156 -26.03 19.55 0.93
N TRP A 157 -25.91 18.96 -0.25
CA TRP A 157 -27.00 18.81 -1.22
C TRP A 157 -28.13 17.90 -0.72
N ARG A 158 -27.81 16.79 -0.05
CA ARG A 158 -28.83 15.89 0.52
C ARG A 158 -29.61 16.53 1.66
N CYS A 159 -28.99 17.30 2.51
CA CYS A 159 -29.67 18.03 3.58
C CYS A 159 -30.60 19.12 3.04
N ARG A 160 -30.23 19.82 1.96
CA ARG A 160 -31.10 20.81 1.31
C ARG A 160 -32.31 20.17 0.64
N ARG A 161 -32.18 19.02 -0.02
CA ARG A 161 -33.31 18.31 -0.65
C ARG A 161 -34.38 17.83 0.32
N LYS A 162 -34.03 17.47 1.55
CA LYS A 162 -34.98 17.04 2.56
C LYS A 162 -35.77 18.19 3.21
N ARG A 163 -35.34 19.45 3.02
CA ARG A 163 -36.03 20.64 3.54
C ARG A 163 -37.02 21.30 2.55
N MET A 164 -37.09 20.79 1.34
CA MET A 164 -38.01 21.33 0.29
C MET A 164 -39.09 20.31 -0.13
N GLY A 165 -39.34 19.29 0.67
CA GLY A 165 -40.43 18.33 0.51
C GLY A 165 -41.38 18.38 1.68
#